data_2f6c4cd6ef0862f447a33a93b49234c1
#
_entry.id   2f6c4cd6ef0862f447a33a93b49234c1
#
_cell.length_a   1.000
_cell.length_b   1.000
_cell.length_c   1.000
_cell.angle_alpha   90.00
_cell.angle_beta   90.00
_cell.angle_gamma   90.00
#
_symmetry.space_group_name_H-M   'P 1'
#
loop_
_entity.id
_entity.type
_entity.pdbx_description
1 polymer ?
#
loop_
_entity_poly.entity_id
_entity_poly.type
_entity_poly.pdbx_seq_one_letter_code
_entity_poly.pdbx_strand_id
1 'polypeptide(L)'
;SVNENAVVIFEHLADYSEEKVLAEHGIKLWRNMNGTYRSAVSGGSGDFSGSYEKNLYGGWVSYMESHDEERLCYGAGADASSVTWGICGTLTNWSSDITMAADGAFFSAKGVTFKADDMFKIRKVGEWNDAFNYGASTKGYKLPLNTEYKLTLGSGSQDMAVPAAGTYDVYFS
;
A
#
# COMPACT_ATOMS: atom_id res chain seq x y z
N SER A 1 1.79 -3.46 47.04
CA SER A 1 0.36 -3.59 46.72
C SER A 1 0.21 -3.71 45.21
N VAL A 2 -0.44 -4.73 44.75
CA VAL A 2 -0.75 -4.93 43.34
C VAL A 2 -2.07 -4.22 43.07
N ASN A 3 -2.14 -3.44 42.00
CA ASN A 3 -3.40 -2.84 41.55
C ASN A 3 -4.29 -3.98 41.03
N GLU A 4 -5.40 -4.29 41.70
CA GLU A 4 -6.34 -5.33 41.30
C GLU A 4 -7.03 -5.09 39.96
N ASN A 5 -6.99 -3.84 39.46
CA ASN A 5 -7.53 -3.45 38.17
C ASN A 5 -6.46 -3.43 37.05
N ALA A 6 -5.23 -3.86 37.34
CA ALA A 6 -4.18 -3.91 36.34
C ALA A 6 -4.47 -5.03 35.30
N VAL A 7 -4.42 -4.70 34.04
CA VAL A 7 -4.42 -5.68 32.95
C VAL A 7 -2.98 -6.03 32.62
N VAL A 8 -2.64 -7.31 32.71
CA VAL A 8 -1.32 -7.82 32.36
C VAL A 8 -1.41 -8.47 30.98
N ILE A 9 -0.58 -8.01 30.06
CA ILE A 9 -0.48 -8.56 28.71
C ILE A 9 0.95 -9.06 28.54
N PHE A 10 1.12 -10.32 28.18
CA PHE A 10 2.43 -10.89 27.90
C PHE A 10 2.66 -10.97 26.40
N GLU A 11 3.81 -10.45 25.99
CA GLU A 11 4.43 -10.80 24.74
C GLU A 11 5.16 -12.12 24.94
N HIS A 12 4.55 -13.20 24.51
CA HIS A 12 5.03 -14.56 24.73
C HIS A 12 5.11 -15.31 23.41
N LEU A 13 6.27 -15.85 23.14
CA LEU A 13 6.57 -16.62 21.92
C LEU A 13 6.85 -18.08 22.32
N ALA A 14 5.80 -18.81 22.65
CA ALA A 14 5.92 -20.22 23.02
C ALA A 14 4.78 -21.07 22.44
N ASP A 15 4.80 -22.35 22.82
CA ASP A 15 3.77 -23.28 22.39
C ASP A 15 2.39 -22.90 22.91
N TYR A 16 1.38 -23.15 22.09
CA TYR A 16 -0.03 -22.90 22.42
C TYR A 16 -0.46 -23.54 23.76
N SER A 17 0.10 -24.69 24.12
CA SER A 17 -0.18 -25.35 25.41
C SER A 17 0.25 -24.51 26.61
N GLU A 18 1.37 -23.82 26.52
CA GLU A 18 1.87 -22.93 27.57
C GLU A 18 1.06 -21.64 27.62
N GLU A 19 0.74 -21.06 26.48
CA GLU A 19 -0.14 -19.89 26.37
C GLU A 19 -1.51 -20.16 27.00
N LYS A 20 -2.05 -21.35 26.82
CA LYS A 20 -3.30 -21.76 27.43
C LYS A 20 -3.24 -21.75 28.95
N VAL A 21 -2.17 -22.25 29.56
CA VAL A 21 -1.96 -22.21 31.00
C VAL A 21 -1.91 -20.77 31.52
N LEU A 22 -1.18 -19.89 30.84
CA LEU A 22 -1.10 -18.48 31.20
C LEU A 22 -2.47 -17.78 31.10
N ALA A 23 -3.23 -18.07 30.05
CA ALA A 23 -4.57 -17.55 29.87
C ALA A 23 -5.55 -18.04 30.94
N GLU A 24 -5.48 -19.28 31.39
CA GLU A 24 -6.25 -19.84 32.50
C GLU A 24 -5.99 -19.13 33.81
N HIS A 25 -4.82 -18.51 33.98
CA HIS A 25 -4.46 -17.67 35.12
C HIS A 25 -4.87 -16.19 34.97
N GLY A 26 -5.65 -15.87 33.92
CA GLY A 26 -6.18 -14.53 33.68
C GLY A 26 -5.21 -13.57 32.96
N ILE A 27 -4.08 -14.07 32.49
CA ILE A 27 -3.09 -13.30 31.74
C ILE A 27 -3.60 -13.17 30.29
N LYS A 28 -3.51 -11.97 29.75
CA LYS A 28 -3.76 -11.73 28.33
C LYS A 28 -2.47 -11.92 27.54
N LEU A 29 -2.60 -12.52 26.37
CA LEU A 29 -1.48 -12.86 25.50
C LEU A 29 -1.58 -12.09 24.19
N TRP A 30 -0.47 -11.63 23.69
CA TRP A 30 -0.39 -11.02 22.40
C TRP A 30 -0.48 -12.09 21.30
N ARG A 31 -1.46 -11.90 20.41
CA ARG A 31 -1.64 -12.75 19.24
C ARG A 31 -1.19 -12.01 18.00
N ASN A 32 -0.08 -12.45 17.46
CA ASN A 32 0.42 -11.94 16.19
C ASN A 32 -0.50 -12.38 15.04
N MET A 33 -1.14 -11.43 14.39
CA MET A 33 -2.00 -11.62 13.24
C MET A 33 -1.42 -10.98 11.97
N ASN A 34 -0.18 -10.46 12.01
CA ASN A 34 0.45 -9.76 10.90
C ASN A 34 0.39 -10.56 9.59
N GLY A 35 0.80 -11.84 9.60
CA GLY A 35 0.76 -12.70 8.42
C GLY A 35 -0.64 -12.85 7.82
N THR A 36 -1.66 -12.96 8.66
CA THR A 36 -3.06 -13.06 8.24
C THR A 36 -3.54 -11.77 7.58
N TYR A 37 -3.27 -10.63 8.20
CA TYR A 37 -3.61 -9.32 7.63
C TYR A 37 -2.84 -9.04 6.35
N ARG A 38 -1.54 -9.38 6.29
CA ARG A 38 -0.73 -9.24 5.06
C ARG A 38 -1.29 -10.06 3.92
N SER A 39 -1.69 -11.31 4.17
CA SER A 39 -2.33 -12.16 3.16
C SER A 39 -3.61 -11.53 2.64
N ALA A 40 -4.48 -11.03 3.52
CA ALA A 40 -5.73 -10.39 3.14
C ALA A 40 -5.52 -9.11 2.34
N VAL A 41 -4.58 -8.26 2.75
CA VAL A 41 -4.26 -7.00 2.06
C VAL A 41 -3.63 -7.27 0.69
N SER A 42 -2.90 -8.38 0.53
CA SER A 42 -2.32 -8.82 -0.75
C SER A 42 -3.33 -9.50 -1.69
N GLY A 43 -4.63 -9.49 -1.34
CA GLY A 43 -5.68 -10.12 -2.15
C GLY A 43 -5.83 -11.63 -1.95
N GLY A 44 -5.13 -12.20 -0.97
CA GLY A 44 -5.32 -13.58 -0.53
C GLY A 44 -6.46 -13.74 0.49
N SER A 45 -6.71 -14.98 0.91
CA SER A 45 -7.63 -15.25 2.01
C SER A 45 -6.88 -15.21 3.34
N GLY A 46 -7.27 -14.34 4.26
CA GLY A 46 -6.79 -14.36 5.63
C GLY A 46 -7.71 -15.21 6.51
N ASP A 47 -7.14 -16.14 7.26
CA ASP A 47 -7.88 -16.87 8.30
C ASP A 47 -7.81 -16.10 9.63
N PHE A 48 -8.88 -15.42 9.99
CA PHE A 48 -9.02 -14.65 11.22
C PHE A 48 -9.59 -15.45 12.38
N SER A 49 -9.86 -16.74 12.22
CA SER A 49 -10.47 -17.58 13.26
C SER A 49 -9.64 -17.61 14.56
N GLY A 50 -8.31 -17.59 14.44
CA GLY A 50 -7.41 -17.55 15.57
C GLY A 50 -7.49 -16.29 16.44
N SER A 51 -8.13 -15.20 15.98
CA SER A 51 -8.34 -14.00 16.81
C SER A 51 -9.56 -14.11 17.74
N TYR A 52 -10.35 -15.17 17.61
CA TYR A 52 -11.63 -15.33 18.34
C TYR A 52 -11.66 -16.59 19.22
N GLU A 53 -10.56 -17.03 19.73
CA GLU A 53 -10.54 -18.25 20.51
C GLU A 53 -11.36 -18.11 21.81
N LYS A 54 -12.62 -18.54 21.73
CA LYS A 54 -13.65 -18.33 22.75
C LYS A 54 -13.44 -19.12 24.05
N ASN A 55 -12.49 -20.06 24.04
CA ASN A 55 -12.33 -21.03 25.12
C ASN A 55 -11.14 -20.71 26.03
N LEU A 56 -10.51 -19.55 25.89
CA LEU A 56 -9.39 -19.14 26.74
C LEU A 56 -9.83 -18.07 27.75
N TYR A 57 -9.65 -18.35 29.01
CA TYR A 57 -10.07 -17.51 30.12
C TYR A 57 -9.43 -16.10 30.10
N GLY A 58 -8.18 -15.99 29.74
CA GLY A 58 -7.45 -14.71 29.71
C GLY A 58 -7.77 -13.89 28.48
N GLY A 59 -8.11 -14.57 27.40
CA GLY A 59 -8.32 -13.99 26.08
C GLY A 59 -7.04 -13.49 25.41
N TRP A 60 -7.15 -13.13 24.14
CA TRP A 60 -6.06 -12.64 23.32
C TRP A 60 -6.16 -11.14 23.13
N VAL A 61 -5.02 -10.50 23.01
CA VAL A 61 -4.88 -9.15 22.47
C VAL A 61 -4.25 -9.30 21.09
N SER A 62 -5.07 -9.28 20.06
CA SER A 62 -4.60 -9.43 18.68
C SER A 62 -4.01 -8.11 18.17
N TYR A 63 -2.93 -8.20 17.45
CA TYR A 63 -2.34 -7.05 16.75
C TYR A 63 -2.03 -7.41 15.30
N MET A 64 -1.99 -6.39 14.45
CA MET A 64 -1.69 -6.52 13.03
C MET A 64 -0.29 -6.01 12.66
N GLU A 65 0.26 -5.08 13.42
CA GLU A 65 1.62 -4.56 13.27
C GLU A 65 2.28 -4.35 14.62
N SER A 66 3.57 -4.62 14.71
CA SER A 66 4.44 -4.27 15.83
C SER A 66 5.78 -3.76 15.28
N HIS A 67 6.69 -3.39 16.19
CA HIS A 67 8.04 -2.96 15.80
C HIS A 67 8.93 -4.11 15.30
N ASP A 68 8.55 -5.36 15.60
CA ASP A 68 9.29 -6.57 15.21
C ASP A 68 8.81 -7.15 13.88
N GLU A 69 7.72 -6.63 13.32
CA GLU A 69 7.07 -7.15 12.14
C GLU A 69 7.23 -6.20 10.95
N GLU A 70 7.23 -6.77 9.76
CA GLU A 70 7.11 -5.97 8.56
C GLU A 70 5.73 -5.31 8.50
N ARG A 71 5.68 -4.08 8.00
CA ARG A 71 4.42 -3.35 7.84
C ARG A 71 3.45 -4.13 6.96
N LEU A 72 2.15 -4.00 7.23
CA LEU A 72 1.09 -4.66 6.47
C LEU A 72 1.19 -4.40 4.97
N CYS A 73 1.50 -3.17 4.60
CA CYS A 73 1.66 -2.77 3.20
C CYS A 73 2.99 -3.18 2.58
N TYR A 74 3.92 -3.76 3.36
CA TYR A 74 5.15 -4.29 2.80
C TYR A 74 4.84 -5.57 2.02
N GLY A 75 4.96 -5.50 0.69
CA GLY A 75 4.55 -6.58 -0.20
C GLY A 75 3.04 -6.74 -0.41
N ALA A 76 2.21 -5.87 0.17
CA ALA A 76 0.79 -5.78 -0.13
C ALA A 76 0.57 -4.96 -1.41
N GLY A 77 0.35 -5.64 -2.43
CA GLY A 77 0.36 -5.21 -3.80
C GLY A 77 1.55 -5.89 -4.44
N ALA A 78 1.30 -6.71 -5.46
CA ALA A 78 2.34 -7.36 -6.21
C ALA A 78 3.45 -6.35 -6.47
N ASP A 79 4.47 -6.42 -5.65
CA ASP A 79 5.71 -5.64 -5.80
C ASP A 79 5.55 -4.30 -6.52
N ALA A 80 4.82 -3.35 -5.94
CA ALA A 80 4.90 -1.98 -6.45
C ALA A 80 6.36 -1.51 -6.48
N SER A 81 7.21 -2.07 -5.61
CA SER A 81 8.67 -1.90 -5.63
C SER A 81 9.36 -2.62 -6.81
N SER A 82 8.73 -3.66 -7.40
CA SER A 82 9.26 -4.36 -8.58
C SER A 82 8.69 -3.83 -9.89
N VAL A 83 7.63 -3.00 -9.83
CA VAL A 83 7.06 -2.37 -11.01
C VAL A 83 7.86 -1.12 -11.35
N THR A 84 8.44 -1.11 -12.52
CA THR A 84 9.03 0.11 -13.08
C THR A 84 7.92 0.97 -13.66
N TRP A 85 7.65 2.09 -13.02
CA TRP A 85 6.64 3.05 -13.45
C TRP A 85 7.22 4.04 -14.45
N GLY A 86 6.37 4.54 -15.33
CA GLY A 86 6.76 5.52 -16.33
C GLY A 86 5.62 6.41 -16.76
N ILE A 87 5.99 7.58 -17.27
CA ILE A 87 5.10 8.54 -17.92
C ILE A 87 5.10 8.23 -19.39
N CYS A 88 3.95 7.86 -19.93
CA CYS A 88 3.71 7.63 -21.35
C CYS A 88 2.68 8.62 -21.87
N GLY A 89 2.95 9.26 -23.00
CA GLY A 89 2.07 10.28 -23.51
C GLY A 89 2.47 10.82 -24.87
N THR A 90 1.86 11.94 -25.26
CA THR A 90 2.19 12.64 -26.52
C THR A 90 3.66 13.03 -26.57
N LEU A 91 4.25 13.40 -25.43
CA LEU A 91 5.67 13.74 -25.29
C LEU A 91 6.61 12.55 -25.61
N THR A 92 6.11 11.33 -25.60
CA THR A 92 6.83 10.10 -25.95
C THR A 92 6.22 9.39 -27.16
N ASN A 93 5.33 10.06 -27.89
CA ASN A 93 4.53 9.49 -28.99
C ASN A 93 3.78 8.20 -28.61
N TRP A 94 3.41 8.03 -27.33
CA TRP A 94 2.74 6.86 -26.75
C TRP A 94 3.50 5.53 -26.96
N SER A 95 4.76 5.58 -27.37
CA SER A 95 5.57 4.41 -27.76
C SER A 95 6.69 4.07 -26.78
N SER A 96 7.05 5.01 -25.94
CA SER A 96 8.08 4.84 -24.90
C SER A 96 7.64 5.50 -23.60
N ASP A 97 8.44 5.32 -22.58
CA ASP A 97 8.15 5.84 -21.24
C ASP A 97 9.31 6.69 -20.72
N ILE A 98 8.99 7.76 -20.02
CA ILE A 98 9.94 8.43 -19.13
C ILE A 98 9.87 7.69 -17.81
N THR A 99 10.91 6.92 -17.51
CA THR A 99 10.97 6.08 -16.31
C THR A 99 10.99 6.92 -15.05
N MET A 100 10.20 6.53 -14.07
CA MET A 100 10.18 7.12 -12.74
C MET A 100 11.13 6.35 -11.82
N ALA A 101 11.91 7.07 -11.01
CA ALA A 101 12.77 6.47 -9.99
C ALA A 101 12.04 6.37 -8.65
N ALA A 102 12.38 5.39 -7.84
CA ALA A 102 11.90 5.32 -6.46
C ALA A 102 12.46 6.51 -5.67
N ASP A 103 11.60 7.22 -4.94
CA ASP A 103 11.91 8.42 -4.17
C ASP A 103 11.16 8.37 -2.82
N GLY A 104 11.69 7.57 -1.90
CA GLY A 104 11.04 7.31 -0.62
C GLY A 104 9.73 6.54 -0.76
N ALA A 105 8.60 7.16 -0.34
CA ALA A 105 7.27 6.59 -0.47
C ALA A 105 6.64 6.81 -1.85
N PHE A 106 7.34 7.45 -2.77
CA PHE A 106 6.87 7.84 -4.09
C PHE A 106 7.76 7.27 -5.19
N PHE A 107 7.25 7.31 -6.41
CA PHE A 107 8.04 7.26 -7.63
C PHE A 107 8.11 8.67 -8.21
N SER A 108 9.24 9.08 -8.72
CA SER A 108 9.39 10.44 -9.27
C SER A 108 10.08 10.45 -10.63
N ALA A 109 9.61 11.33 -11.51
CA ALA A 109 10.32 11.75 -12.72
C ALA A 109 10.55 13.25 -12.62
N LYS A 110 11.82 13.65 -12.54
CA LYS A 110 12.19 15.05 -12.31
C LYS A 110 12.56 15.74 -13.61
N GLY A 111 12.20 17.02 -13.74
CA GLY A 111 12.56 17.84 -14.88
C GLY A 111 11.86 17.45 -16.19
N VAL A 112 10.67 16.88 -16.14
CA VAL A 112 9.92 16.47 -17.33
C VAL A 112 9.32 17.71 -18.00
N THR A 113 9.65 17.92 -19.27
CA THR A 113 9.16 19.06 -20.04
C THR A 113 7.92 18.68 -20.84
N PHE A 114 6.84 19.41 -20.62
CA PHE A 114 5.56 19.26 -21.32
C PHE A 114 5.25 20.48 -22.16
N LYS A 115 4.63 20.27 -23.32
CA LYS A 115 3.99 21.30 -24.13
C LYS A 115 2.56 21.54 -23.64
N ALA A 116 1.94 22.61 -24.08
CA ALA A 116 0.59 23.01 -23.65
C ALA A 116 -0.50 21.95 -23.88
N ASP A 117 -0.37 21.19 -24.97
CA ASP A 117 -1.35 20.19 -25.39
C ASP A 117 -0.90 18.75 -25.11
N ASP A 118 0.18 18.58 -24.37
CA ASP A 118 0.66 17.25 -24.03
C ASP A 118 -0.32 16.54 -23.10
N MET A 119 -0.62 15.31 -23.47
CA MET A 119 -1.41 14.38 -22.68
C MET A 119 -0.59 13.16 -22.30
N PHE A 120 -0.82 12.62 -21.11
CA PHE A 120 -0.05 11.52 -20.61
C PHE A 120 -0.84 10.63 -19.63
N LYS A 121 -0.29 9.48 -19.37
CA LYS A 121 -0.69 8.53 -18.32
C LYS A 121 0.53 8.07 -17.55
N ILE A 122 0.30 7.47 -16.39
CA ILE A 122 1.32 6.72 -15.66
C ILE A 122 1.01 5.24 -15.85
N ARG A 123 2.02 4.48 -16.25
CA ARG A 123 1.85 3.04 -16.47
C ARG A 123 3.10 2.25 -16.07
N LYS A 124 2.96 0.93 -16.00
CA LYS A 124 4.11 0.05 -16.00
C LYS A 124 4.87 0.21 -17.32
N VAL A 125 6.17 0.43 -17.23
CA VAL A 125 7.03 0.67 -18.41
C VAL A 125 6.86 -0.43 -19.44
N GLY A 126 6.57 -0.03 -20.67
CA GLY A 126 6.43 -0.93 -21.82
C GLY A 126 5.10 -1.68 -21.92
N GLU A 127 4.17 -1.53 -20.97
CA GLU A 127 2.92 -2.29 -20.94
C GLU A 127 1.67 -1.40 -20.97
N TRP A 128 0.69 -1.76 -21.81
CA TRP A 128 -0.68 -1.27 -21.74
C TRP A 128 -1.55 -2.36 -21.09
N ASN A 129 -1.65 -2.32 -19.78
CA ASN A 129 -2.43 -3.27 -19.00
C ASN A 129 -3.28 -2.51 -17.98
N ASP A 130 -4.57 -2.80 -17.94
CA ASP A 130 -5.52 -2.14 -17.04
C ASP A 130 -5.16 -2.25 -15.57
N ALA A 131 -4.43 -3.28 -15.17
CA ALA A 131 -3.94 -3.42 -13.79
C ALA A 131 -2.83 -2.43 -13.43
N PHE A 132 -2.18 -1.82 -14.42
CA PHE A 132 -1.00 -0.96 -14.25
C PHE A 132 -1.05 0.32 -15.09
N ASN A 133 -2.22 0.82 -15.37
CA ASN A 133 -2.43 1.99 -16.21
C ASN A 133 -3.29 3.02 -15.48
N TYR A 134 -2.71 4.14 -15.15
CA TYR A 134 -3.32 5.20 -14.35
C TYR A 134 -3.49 6.48 -15.15
N GLY A 135 -4.62 7.13 -14.94
CA GLY A 135 -4.95 8.40 -15.57
C GLY A 135 -5.99 9.18 -14.78
N ALA A 136 -6.51 10.24 -15.36
CA ALA A 136 -7.63 10.98 -14.78
C ALA A 136 -8.97 10.27 -15.00
N SER A 137 -10.00 10.70 -14.29
CA SER A 137 -11.39 10.27 -14.52
C SER A 137 -12.01 10.90 -15.78
N THR A 138 -11.42 12.00 -16.27
CA THR A 138 -11.88 12.77 -17.43
C THR A 138 -10.72 13.08 -18.35
N LYS A 139 -10.92 12.89 -19.66
CA LYS A 139 -9.88 13.14 -20.67
C LYS A 139 -9.42 14.60 -20.66
N GLY A 140 -8.11 14.79 -20.69
CA GLY A 140 -7.48 16.11 -20.69
C GLY A 140 -7.62 16.88 -19.38
N TYR A 141 -7.94 16.16 -18.28
CA TYR A 141 -7.97 16.80 -16.97
C TYR A 141 -6.60 17.40 -16.63
N LYS A 142 -6.59 18.68 -16.35
CA LYS A 142 -5.38 19.41 -15.96
C LYS A 142 -5.08 19.16 -14.49
N LEU A 143 -3.99 18.46 -14.22
CA LEU A 143 -3.58 18.15 -12.86
C LEU A 143 -3.29 19.44 -12.08
N PRO A 144 -3.74 19.53 -10.81
CA PRO A 144 -3.39 20.66 -9.95
C PRO A 144 -1.89 20.61 -9.59
N LEU A 145 -1.29 21.76 -9.37
CA LEU A 145 0.11 21.85 -8.91
C LEU A 145 0.18 21.78 -7.39
N ASN A 146 1.21 21.08 -6.90
CA ASN A 146 1.51 20.93 -5.47
C ASN A 146 0.31 20.40 -4.64
N THR A 147 -0.52 19.60 -5.25
CA THR A 147 -1.70 19.01 -4.64
C THR A 147 -1.85 17.58 -5.12
N GLU A 148 -2.18 16.68 -4.20
CA GLU A 148 -2.47 15.29 -4.53
C GLU A 148 -3.74 15.18 -5.37
N TYR A 149 -3.71 14.33 -6.36
CA TYR A 149 -4.85 13.97 -7.18
C TYR A 149 -5.00 12.46 -7.26
N LYS A 150 -6.16 11.95 -6.87
CA LYS A 150 -6.44 10.51 -6.95
C LYS A 150 -6.66 10.08 -8.39
N LEU A 151 -5.77 9.26 -8.89
CA LEU A 151 -5.86 8.70 -10.24
C LEU A 151 -6.91 7.58 -10.33
N THR A 152 -7.40 7.39 -11.54
CA THR A 152 -8.26 6.26 -11.94
C THR A 152 -7.41 5.17 -12.54
N LEU A 153 -7.62 3.93 -12.11
CA LEU A 153 -6.92 2.75 -12.62
C LEU A 153 -7.71 2.11 -13.77
N GLY A 154 -7.00 1.58 -14.75
CA GLY A 154 -7.51 0.65 -15.74
C GLY A 154 -8.28 1.29 -16.89
N SER A 155 -9.23 0.55 -17.44
CA SER A 155 -10.01 0.93 -18.62
C SER A 155 -10.84 2.21 -18.46
N GLY A 156 -11.15 2.58 -17.20
CA GLY A 156 -11.80 3.86 -16.88
C GLY A 156 -10.86 5.06 -16.84
N SER A 157 -9.55 4.84 -16.90
CA SER A 157 -8.57 5.92 -16.82
C SER A 157 -8.47 6.68 -18.15
N GLN A 158 -8.47 8.01 -18.05
CA GLN A 158 -8.37 8.91 -19.20
C GLN A 158 -7.03 9.66 -19.19
N ASP A 159 -6.63 10.19 -20.34
CA ASP A 159 -5.39 10.95 -20.46
C ASP A 159 -5.45 12.22 -19.59
N MET A 160 -4.35 12.49 -18.90
CA MET A 160 -4.12 13.68 -18.08
C MET A 160 -3.37 14.74 -18.86
N ALA A 161 -3.45 15.98 -18.41
CA ALA A 161 -2.68 17.09 -18.94
C ALA A 161 -2.02 17.90 -17.81
N VAL A 162 -0.98 18.65 -18.14
CA VAL A 162 -0.43 19.68 -17.26
C VAL A 162 -1.22 20.99 -17.39
N PRO A 163 -1.23 21.87 -16.36
CA PRO A 163 -2.00 23.12 -16.40
C PRO A 163 -1.49 24.07 -17.47
N ALA A 164 -0.19 24.08 -17.76
CA ALA A 164 0.46 24.91 -18.79
C ALA A 164 1.72 24.20 -19.32
N ALA A 165 2.27 24.66 -20.43
CA ALA A 165 3.59 24.24 -20.88
C ALA A 165 4.65 24.60 -19.84
N GLY A 166 5.60 23.69 -19.59
CA GLY A 166 6.64 23.91 -18.58
C GLY A 166 7.40 22.65 -18.26
N THR A 167 8.32 22.79 -17.31
CA THR A 167 9.09 21.67 -16.77
C THR A 167 8.62 21.37 -15.35
N TYR A 168 8.30 20.12 -15.10
CA TYR A 168 7.68 19.67 -13.85
C TYR A 168 8.41 18.48 -13.26
N ASP A 169 8.38 18.39 -11.94
CA ASP A 169 8.64 17.15 -11.23
C ASP A 169 7.31 16.43 -11.01
N VAL A 170 7.24 15.18 -11.46
CA VAL A 170 6.03 14.35 -11.36
C VAL A 170 6.25 13.29 -10.30
N TYR A 171 5.32 13.21 -9.35
CA TYR A 171 5.36 12.22 -8.28
C TYR A 171 4.14 11.30 -8.37
N PHE A 172 4.33 10.02 -8.05
CA PHE A 172 3.31 8.98 -8.09
C PHE A 172 3.45 8.05 -6.88
N SER A 173 2.36 7.73 -6.19
CA SER A 173 2.30 6.79 -5.06
C SER A 173 1.11 5.86 -5.17
#